data_766a57167531ff4eb0587d8bd97f3733
#
_entry.id   766a57167531ff4eb0587d8bd97f3733
#
_cell.length_a   1.000
_cell.length_b   1.000
_cell.length_c   1.000
_cell.angle_alpha   90.00
_cell.angle_beta   90.00
_cell.angle_gamma   90.00
#
_symmetry.space_group_name_H-M   'P 1'
#
loop_
_entity.id
_entity.type
_entity.pdbx_description
1 polymer ?
#
loop_
_entity_poly.entity_id
_entity_poly.type
_entity_poly.pdbx_seq_one_letter_code
_entity_poly.pdbx_strand_id
1 'polypeptide(L)'
;MRHRHVAQWFAAFVPAPVTVSRREIALGALGALLGLGSAAWLSHHMLAGLNPWFIAPMGASAVLLFAVPSSPLAQPWSIVGGNLVAALIGVTCARWVPDLALAGALAGSLAIVAMFSLRCLHPPSGAVALTAVLGGPAVRGLGYAFVLWPVAIDSLLLLMAALLFNVSARRRYPHRAPAPAPTHLTRDAPPSARVGLSLQDLHAALEARGELLDVSEDDLQELFVEAEHRAWRRRFGRLRCNEIMSHDVVTVTPSTAAQEAWQRMIHHAVKALPVVDAQSRLLGIVTLHDFFVGHEVATQAGHAAWLVGDIMTRDVLTASPAQELVDLMHAFSDGGRHHLPVVDHDRRVVGMLTQSDVVAALFRAGIERAAAVPAN
;
A
#
# COMPACT_ATOMS: atom_id res chain seq x y z
N MET A 1 4.24 -30.21 -34.48
CA MET A 1 3.94 -29.90 -33.07
C MET A 1 5.19 -29.86 -32.15
N ARG A 2 6.16 -30.79 -32.26
CA ARG A 2 7.38 -30.83 -31.43
C ARG A 2 8.23 -29.55 -31.44
N HIS A 3 8.42 -28.87 -32.56
CA HIS A 3 9.25 -27.66 -32.68
C HIS A 3 8.67 -26.45 -31.88
N ARG A 4 7.35 -26.34 -31.75
CA ARG A 4 6.72 -25.26 -30.95
C ARG A 4 6.94 -25.44 -29.46
N HIS A 5 6.93 -26.68 -28.95
CA HIS A 5 7.20 -26.95 -27.55
C HIS A 5 8.65 -26.66 -27.15
N VAL A 6 9.61 -26.97 -28.02
CA VAL A 6 11.03 -26.68 -27.80
C VAL A 6 11.28 -25.17 -27.81
N ALA A 7 10.69 -24.42 -28.74
CA ALA A 7 10.81 -22.98 -28.79
C ALA A 7 10.17 -22.29 -27.54
N GLN A 8 9.00 -22.79 -27.11
CA GLN A 8 8.35 -22.32 -25.88
C GLN A 8 9.17 -22.64 -24.62
N TRP A 9 9.82 -23.81 -24.59
CA TRP A 9 10.68 -24.17 -23.49
C TRP A 9 11.90 -23.24 -23.40
N PHE A 10 12.57 -22.95 -24.52
CA PHE A 10 13.67 -21.98 -24.53
C PHE A 10 13.22 -20.54 -24.25
N ALA A 11 12.01 -20.15 -24.64
CA ALA A 11 11.45 -18.85 -24.30
C ALA A 11 11.25 -18.65 -22.78
N ALA A 12 11.08 -19.74 -22.04
CA ALA A 12 10.99 -19.68 -20.57
C ALA A 12 12.33 -19.31 -19.88
N PHE A 13 13.47 -19.43 -20.58
CA PHE A 13 14.78 -19.00 -20.05
C PHE A 13 14.98 -17.49 -20.10
N VAL A 14 14.17 -16.77 -20.87
CA VAL A 14 14.22 -15.31 -20.95
C VAL A 14 13.04 -14.75 -20.19
N PRO A 15 13.25 -14.07 -19.07
CA PRO A 15 12.17 -13.50 -18.29
C PRO A 15 11.44 -12.41 -19.10
N ALA A 16 10.16 -12.22 -18.81
CA ALA A 16 9.39 -11.12 -19.39
C ALA A 16 10.07 -9.77 -19.03
N PRO A 17 10.00 -8.75 -19.92
CA PRO A 17 10.56 -7.44 -19.63
C PRO A 17 9.97 -6.86 -18.35
N VAL A 18 10.83 -6.49 -17.42
CA VAL A 18 10.42 -5.82 -16.17
C VAL A 18 10.14 -4.35 -16.50
N THR A 19 8.90 -3.91 -16.30
CA THR A 19 8.48 -2.52 -16.53
C THR A 19 8.76 -1.66 -15.31
N VAL A 20 10.02 -1.31 -15.08
CA VAL A 20 10.44 -0.39 -14.01
C VAL A 20 10.74 0.97 -14.61
N SER A 21 10.31 2.04 -13.93
CA SER A 21 10.59 3.40 -14.38
C SER A 21 12.10 3.72 -14.31
N ARG A 22 12.60 4.56 -15.23
CA ARG A 22 14.01 5.02 -15.19
C ARG A 22 14.36 5.70 -13.87
N ARG A 23 13.40 6.37 -13.24
CA ARG A 23 13.55 6.98 -11.92
C ARG A 23 13.82 5.93 -10.84
N GLU A 24 13.09 4.83 -10.83
CA GLU A 24 13.27 3.75 -9.86
C GLU A 24 14.61 3.05 -10.04
N ILE A 25 15.04 2.83 -11.29
CA ILE A 25 16.38 2.28 -11.59
C ILE A 25 17.47 3.20 -11.05
N ALA A 26 17.38 4.51 -11.32
CA ALA A 26 18.35 5.50 -10.83
C ALA A 26 18.37 5.60 -9.30
N LEU A 27 17.21 5.58 -8.66
CA LEU A 27 17.09 5.58 -7.19
C LEU A 27 17.67 4.30 -6.58
N GLY A 28 17.42 3.13 -7.18
CA GLY A 28 18.02 1.87 -6.72
C GLY A 28 19.54 1.90 -6.79
N ALA A 29 20.10 2.33 -7.92
CA ALA A 29 21.54 2.43 -8.13
C ALA A 29 22.20 3.46 -7.18
N LEU A 30 21.62 4.65 -7.05
CA LEU A 30 22.11 5.70 -6.15
C LEU A 30 22.02 5.27 -4.69
N GLY A 31 20.90 4.65 -4.31
CA GLY A 31 20.70 4.13 -2.96
C GLY A 31 21.74 3.07 -2.62
N ALA A 32 21.98 2.12 -3.51
CA ALA A 32 23.01 1.09 -3.32
C ALA A 32 24.41 1.71 -3.21
N LEU A 33 24.77 2.67 -4.06
CA LEU A 33 26.05 3.38 -3.99
C LEU A 33 26.24 4.09 -2.65
N LEU A 34 25.26 4.89 -2.23
CA LEU A 34 25.34 5.65 -0.99
C LEU A 34 25.25 4.73 0.23
N GLY A 35 24.36 3.73 0.20
CA GLY A 35 24.16 2.80 1.29
C GLY A 35 25.37 1.89 1.53
N LEU A 36 25.88 1.24 0.48
CA LEU A 36 27.09 0.43 0.59
C LEU A 36 28.31 1.29 0.93
N GLY A 37 28.46 2.44 0.27
CA GLY A 37 29.59 3.33 0.50
C GLY A 37 29.65 3.85 1.94
N SER A 38 28.52 4.33 2.48
CA SER A 38 28.46 4.82 3.86
C SER A 38 28.60 3.70 4.89
N ALA A 39 27.93 2.56 4.68
CA ALA A 39 28.06 1.42 5.56
C ALA A 39 29.49 0.86 5.60
N ALA A 40 30.10 0.68 4.43
CA ALA A 40 31.47 0.23 4.33
C ALA A 40 32.48 1.21 4.95
N TRP A 41 32.31 2.51 4.69
CA TRP A 41 33.17 3.55 5.27
C TRP A 41 33.06 3.58 6.80
N LEU A 42 31.85 3.54 7.33
CA LEU A 42 31.62 3.58 8.77
C LEU A 42 32.08 2.28 9.44
N SER A 43 31.82 1.12 8.84
CA SER A 43 32.31 -0.17 9.31
C SER A 43 33.83 -0.22 9.38
N HIS A 44 34.52 0.31 8.35
CA HIS A 44 35.97 0.39 8.34
C HIS A 44 36.51 1.19 9.53
N HIS A 45 35.87 2.30 9.89
CA HIS A 45 36.30 3.13 11.01
C HIS A 45 35.92 2.53 12.37
N MET A 46 34.76 1.89 12.47
CA MET A 46 34.30 1.26 13.73
C MET A 46 35.06 -0.03 14.03
N LEU A 47 35.41 -0.79 13.00
CA LEU A 47 36.06 -2.09 13.10
C LEU A 47 37.53 -2.04 12.71
N ALA A 48 38.17 -0.88 12.86
CA ALA A 48 39.58 -0.68 12.54
C ALA A 48 40.44 -1.75 13.28
N GLY A 49 41.20 -2.53 12.49
CA GLY A 49 42.00 -3.64 13.02
C GLY A 49 41.37 -5.02 12.88
N LEU A 50 40.09 -5.14 12.55
CA LEU A 50 39.48 -6.40 12.17
C LEU A 50 39.60 -6.65 10.66
N ASN A 51 39.77 -7.93 10.29
CA ASN A 51 39.74 -8.37 8.91
C ASN A 51 38.96 -9.70 8.82
N PRO A 52 37.83 -9.77 8.11
CA PRO A 52 37.21 -8.67 7.33
C PRO A 52 36.41 -7.72 8.22
N TRP A 53 36.48 -6.42 7.91
CA TRP A 53 35.64 -5.38 8.53
C TRP A 53 34.32 -5.19 7.77
N PHE A 54 34.21 -5.67 6.54
CA PHE A 54 33.01 -5.64 5.70
C PHE A 54 32.91 -6.92 4.89
N ILE A 55 31.69 -7.48 4.74
CA ILE A 55 31.48 -8.75 4.07
C ILE A 55 30.73 -8.61 2.75
N ALA A 56 31.18 -9.36 1.74
CA ALA A 56 30.63 -9.32 0.37
C ALA A 56 29.09 -9.55 0.27
N PRO A 57 28.47 -10.41 1.09
CA PRO A 57 27.01 -10.58 1.08
C PRO A 57 26.19 -9.30 1.26
N MET A 58 26.77 -8.26 1.86
CA MET A 58 26.10 -6.95 2.00
C MET A 58 25.76 -6.31 0.64
N GLY A 59 26.52 -6.61 -0.40
CA GLY A 59 26.21 -6.17 -1.77
C GLY A 59 24.86 -6.73 -2.26
N ALA A 60 24.60 -8.00 -2.04
CA ALA A 60 23.33 -8.61 -2.41
C ALA A 60 22.17 -8.08 -1.53
N SER A 61 22.40 -7.84 -0.23
CA SER A 61 21.44 -7.19 0.65
C SER A 61 21.08 -5.77 0.18
N ALA A 62 22.06 -5.02 -0.34
CA ALA A 62 21.82 -3.69 -0.89
C ALA A 62 20.93 -3.71 -2.13
N VAL A 63 21.03 -4.73 -2.99
CA VAL A 63 20.14 -4.88 -4.13
C VAL A 63 18.68 -4.98 -3.65
N LEU A 64 18.38 -5.80 -2.66
CA LEU A 64 17.04 -5.92 -2.09
C LEU A 64 16.57 -4.60 -1.45
N LEU A 65 17.41 -3.99 -0.62
CA LEU A 65 17.06 -2.78 0.13
C LEU A 65 16.80 -1.56 -0.74
N PHE A 66 17.50 -1.42 -1.86
CA PHE A 66 17.45 -0.20 -2.67
C PHE A 66 16.76 -0.39 -4.03
N ALA A 67 16.78 -1.60 -4.62
CA ALA A 67 16.09 -1.85 -5.88
C ALA A 67 14.68 -2.39 -5.68
N VAL A 68 14.42 -3.17 -4.60
CA VAL A 68 13.12 -3.82 -4.34
C VAL A 68 12.70 -3.67 -2.85
N PRO A 69 12.59 -2.43 -2.32
CA PRO A 69 12.35 -2.21 -0.89
C PRO A 69 10.98 -2.70 -0.39
N SER A 70 10.01 -2.94 -1.27
CA SER A 70 8.71 -3.52 -0.93
C SER A 70 8.75 -5.04 -0.71
N SER A 71 9.79 -5.73 -1.21
CA SER A 71 9.94 -7.16 -1.04
C SER A 71 9.89 -7.58 0.44
N PRO A 72 9.12 -8.63 0.81
CA PRO A 72 9.15 -9.22 2.15
C PRO A 72 10.55 -9.64 2.58
N LEU A 73 11.39 -10.03 1.63
CA LEU A 73 12.77 -10.46 1.84
C LEU A 73 13.74 -9.31 2.16
N ALA A 74 13.30 -8.06 1.91
CA ALA A 74 14.04 -6.83 2.17
C ALA A 74 13.64 -6.14 3.49
N GLN A 75 12.69 -6.69 4.25
CA GLN A 75 12.22 -6.05 5.47
C GLN A 75 13.27 -6.11 6.61
N PRO A 76 13.24 -5.17 7.58
CA PRO A 76 14.26 -5.06 8.62
C PRO A 76 14.55 -6.36 9.36
N TRP A 77 13.51 -7.13 9.73
CA TRP A 77 13.69 -8.41 10.41
C TRP A 77 14.32 -9.47 9.51
N SER A 78 13.94 -9.51 8.23
CA SER A 78 14.52 -10.44 7.27
C SER A 78 16.02 -10.23 7.14
N ILE A 79 16.47 -8.98 7.06
CA ILE A 79 17.90 -8.67 6.90
C ILE A 79 18.70 -8.94 8.17
N VAL A 80 18.30 -8.34 9.28
CA VAL A 80 19.07 -8.45 10.53
C VAL A 80 18.98 -9.88 11.07
N GLY A 81 17.76 -10.40 11.22
CA GLY A 81 17.52 -11.76 11.71
C GLY A 81 18.14 -12.82 10.80
N GLY A 82 17.93 -12.70 9.50
CA GLY A 82 18.50 -13.63 8.51
C GLY A 82 20.01 -13.68 8.54
N ASN A 83 20.68 -12.52 8.52
CA ASN A 83 22.15 -12.46 8.55
C ASN A 83 22.72 -13.01 9.86
N LEU A 84 22.12 -12.68 11.03
CA LEU A 84 22.59 -13.19 12.32
C LEU A 84 22.42 -14.71 12.45
N VAL A 85 21.26 -15.23 12.07
CA VAL A 85 20.96 -16.67 12.11
C VAL A 85 21.89 -17.43 11.17
N ALA A 86 22.08 -16.94 9.95
CA ALA A 86 22.95 -17.55 8.97
C ALA A 86 24.42 -17.52 9.40
N ALA A 87 24.89 -16.42 9.97
CA ALA A 87 26.23 -16.31 10.51
C ALA A 87 26.46 -17.30 11.67
N LEU A 88 25.50 -17.40 12.60
CA LEU A 88 25.56 -18.31 13.74
C LEU A 88 25.67 -19.78 13.27
N ILE A 89 24.81 -20.17 12.34
CA ILE A 89 24.82 -21.53 11.77
C ILE A 89 26.11 -21.78 11.00
N GLY A 90 26.56 -20.81 10.19
CA GLY A 90 27.79 -20.92 9.41
C GLY A 90 29.02 -21.13 10.30
N VAL A 91 29.16 -20.32 11.37
CA VAL A 91 30.26 -20.47 12.36
C VAL A 91 30.18 -21.82 13.06
N THR A 92 28.98 -22.24 13.43
CA THR A 92 28.78 -23.54 14.08
C THR A 92 29.21 -24.68 13.16
N CYS A 93 28.80 -24.70 11.90
CA CYS A 93 29.23 -25.69 10.92
C CYS A 93 30.75 -25.65 10.68
N ALA A 94 31.33 -24.46 10.54
CA ALA A 94 32.77 -24.28 10.36
C ALA A 94 33.61 -24.85 11.54
N ARG A 95 33.03 -24.81 12.73
CA ARG A 95 33.71 -25.29 13.94
C ARG A 95 33.59 -26.79 14.17
N TRP A 96 32.47 -27.39 13.82
CA TRP A 96 32.14 -28.75 14.18
C TRP A 96 32.20 -29.75 13.02
N VAL A 97 32.23 -29.28 11.78
CA VAL A 97 32.29 -30.14 10.59
C VAL A 97 33.67 -29.99 9.96
N PRO A 98 34.51 -31.06 10.02
CA PRO A 98 35.89 -31.00 9.52
C PRO A 98 36.00 -30.82 8.01
N ASP A 99 35.12 -31.44 7.24
CA ASP A 99 35.09 -31.32 5.79
C ASP A 99 34.48 -29.99 5.36
N LEU A 100 35.23 -29.20 4.61
CA LEU A 100 34.88 -27.85 4.24
C LEU A 100 33.68 -27.77 3.29
N ALA A 101 33.56 -28.75 2.37
CA ALA A 101 32.46 -28.79 1.41
C ALA A 101 31.16 -29.17 2.10
N LEU A 102 31.21 -30.17 2.98
CA LEU A 102 30.08 -30.59 3.79
C LEU A 102 29.66 -29.49 4.77
N ALA A 103 30.62 -28.84 5.43
CA ALA A 103 30.34 -27.68 6.30
C ALA A 103 29.58 -26.55 5.56
N GLY A 104 30.02 -26.22 4.36
CA GLY A 104 29.35 -25.21 3.52
C GLY A 104 27.95 -25.63 3.10
N ALA A 105 27.77 -26.88 2.66
CA ALA A 105 26.45 -27.39 2.26
C ALA A 105 25.47 -27.41 3.45
N LEU A 106 25.91 -27.86 4.62
CA LEU A 106 25.11 -27.90 5.86
C LEU A 106 24.79 -26.46 6.31
N ALA A 107 25.77 -25.56 6.28
CA ALA A 107 25.56 -24.17 6.69
C ALA A 107 24.47 -23.49 5.83
N GLY A 108 24.53 -23.63 4.51
CA GLY A 108 23.52 -23.10 3.62
C GLY A 108 22.15 -23.72 3.83
N SER A 109 22.07 -25.04 3.90
CA SER A 109 20.80 -25.78 4.07
C SER A 109 20.12 -25.48 5.40
N LEU A 110 20.87 -25.53 6.50
CA LEU A 110 20.35 -25.26 7.83
C LEU A 110 19.96 -23.79 8.00
N ALA A 111 20.72 -22.87 7.39
CA ALA A 111 20.37 -21.46 7.39
C ALA A 111 19.02 -21.22 6.70
N ILE A 112 18.75 -21.86 5.56
CA ILE A 112 17.46 -21.78 4.88
C ILE A 112 16.32 -22.24 5.79
N VAL A 113 16.46 -23.44 6.39
CA VAL A 113 15.43 -24.00 7.30
C VAL A 113 15.18 -23.08 8.48
N ALA A 114 16.24 -22.58 9.11
CA ALA A 114 16.12 -21.68 10.26
C ALA A 114 15.49 -20.34 9.90
N MET A 115 15.87 -19.74 8.77
CA MET A 115 15.29 -18.49 8.31
C MET A 115 13.79 -18.62 8.01
N PHE A 116 13.34 -19.70 7.38
CA PHE A 116 11.91 -19.97 7.22
C PHE A 116 11.19 -20.11 8.55
N SER A 117 11.74 -20.92 9.47
CA SER A 117 11.14 -21.16 10.78
C SER A 117 11.02 -19.88 11.63
N LEU A 118 11.98 -18.96 11.50
CA LEU A 118 12.03 -17.70 12.24
C LEU A 118 11.40 -16.51 11.47
N ARG A 119 10.82 -16.75 10.29
CA ARG A 119 10.21 -15.74 9.43
C ARG A 119 11.18 -14.60 9.08
N CYS A 120 12.46 -14.92 8.86
CA CYS A 120 13.50 -13.96 8.53
C CYS A 120 14.25 -14.36 7.25
N LEU A 121 13.53 -14.90 6.27
CA LEU A 121 14.15 -15.31 5.02
C LEU A 121 14.75 -14.10 4.31
N HIS A 122 16.06 -14.17 4.09
CA HIS A 122 16.86 -13.16 3.38
C HIS A 122 17.90 -13.89 2.52
N PRO A 123 17.69 -14.03 1.22
CA PRO A 123 18.54 -14.82 0.36
C PRO A 123 20.04 -14.51 0.45
N PRO A 124 20.46 -13.21 0.55
CA PRO A 124 21.87 -12.89 0.78
C PRO A 124 22.50 -13.51 2.02
N SER A 125 21.69 -13.85 3.04
CA SER A 125 22.18 -14.49 4.27
C SER A 125 22.75 -15.90 4.04
N GLY A 126 22.31 -16.58 2.98
CA GLY A 126 22.97 -17.83 2.56
C GLY A 126 24.45 -17.64 2.25
N ALA A 127 24.80 -16.52 1.61
CA ALA A 127 26.19 -16.16 1.37
C ALA A 127 26.93 -15.75 2.66
N VAL A 128 26.24 -15.20 3.67
CA VAL A 128 26.83 -14.95 5.01
C VAL A 128 27.21 -16.25 5.68
N ALA A 129 26.32 -17.27 5.67
CA ALA A 129 26.63 -18.60 6.19
C ALA A 129 27.84 -19.24 5.51
N LEU A 130 27.92 -19.15 4.16
CA LEU A 130 29.07 -19.61 3.40
C LEU A 130 30.33 -18.80 3.68
N THR A 131 30.23 -17.50 3.91
CA THR A 131 31.37 -16.66 4.28
C THR A 131 31.96 -17.11 5.63
N ALA A 132 31.15 -17.46 6.59
CA ALA A 132 31.63 -17.99 7.88
C ALA A 132 32.42 -19.28 7.72
N VAL A 133 32.08 -20.13 6.74
CA VAL A 133 32.76 -21.41 6.46
C VAL A 133 33.98 -21.21 5.57
N LEU A 134 33.84 -20.47 4.47
CA LEU A 134 34.81 -20.40 3.37
C LEU A 134 35.71 -19.15 3.41
N GLY A 135 35.42 -18.20 4.30
CA GLY A 135 36.09 -16.89 4.35
C GLY A 135 37.57 -16.89 4.81
N GLY A 136 38.14 -18.07 4.94
CA GLY A 136 39.56 -18.23 5.25
C GLY A 136 39.92 -18.08 6.73
N PRO A 137 41.24 -18.10 7.05
CA PRO A 137 41.70 -18.09 8.44
C PRO A 137 41.27 -16.87 9.25
N ALA A 138 41.21 -15.71 8.63
CA ALA A 138 40.81 -14.46 9.30
C ALA A 138 39.36 -14.54 9.81
N VAL A 139 38.42 -15.00 8.96
CA VAL A 139 37.00 -15.18 9.37
C VAL A 139 36.83 -16.26 10.40
N ARG A 140 37.48 -17.42 10.17
CA ARG A 140 37.41 -18.55 11.12
C ARG A 140 38.01 -18.22 12.47
N GLY A 141 39.07 -17.40 12.51
CA GLY A 141 39.71 -16.92 13.73
C GLY A 141 38.79 -16.09 14.62
N LEU A 142 37.79 -15.42 14.06
CA LEU A 142 36.78 -14.68 14.82
C LEU A 142 35.81 -15.60 15.56
N GLY A 143 35.62 -16.84 15.09
CA GLY A 143 34.64 -17.73 15.68
C GLY A 143 33.25 -17.05 15.78
N TYR A 144 32.57 -17.21 16.93
CA TYR A 144 31.25 -16.58 17.15
C TYR A 144 31.26 -15.05 17.20
N ALA A 145 32.42 -14.42 17.38
CA ALA A 145 32.54 -12.98 17.27
C ALA A 145 32.19 -12.48 15.87
N PHE A 146 32.36 -13.32 14.80
CA PHE A 146 31.95 -13.00 13.44
C PHE A 146 30.46 -12.61 13.34
N VAL A 147 29.59 -13.19 14.17
CA VAL A 147 28.16 -12.90 14.20
C VAL A 147 27.91 -11.43 14.59
N LEU A 148 28.68 -10.93 15.57
CA LEU A 148 28.59 -9.55 16.05
C LEU A 148 29.42 -8.60 15.18
N TRP A 149 30.65 -9.02 14.87
CA TRP A 149 31.68 -8.28 14.14
C TRP A 149 32.22 -9.11 12.97
N PRO A 150 31.95 -8.84 11.70
CA PRO A 150 31.26 -7.65 11.15
C PRO A 150 29.75 -7.80 10.90
N VAL A 151 29.15 -9.01 10.98
CA VAL A 151 27.83 -9.29 10.41
C VAL A 151 26.72 -8.39 10.99
N ALA A 152 26.60 -8.29 12.31
CA ALA A 152 25.57 -7.47 12.95
C ALA A 152 25.77 -5.98 12.62
N ILE A 153 27.00 -5.50 12.74
CA ILE A 153 27.32 -4.09 12.47
C ILE A 153 27.06 -3.74 11.01
N ASP A 154 27.54 -4.52 10.06
CA ASP A 154 27.31 -4.26 8.62
C ASP A 154 25.82 -4.29 8.28
N SER A 155 25.07 -5.24 8.86
CA SER A 155 23.62 -5.36 8.65
C SER A 155 22.87 -4.15 9.20
N LEU A 156 23.22 -3.68 10.40
CA LEU A 156 22.60 -2.52 11.01
C LEU A 156 22.95 -1.22 10.28
N LEU A 157 24.20 -1.03 9.90
CA LEU A 157 24.64 0.15 9.16
C LEU A 157 23.96 0.24 7.79
N LEU A 158 23.89 -0.88 7.07
CA LEU A 158 23.23 -0.94 5.78
C LEU A 158 21.72 -0.71 5.91
N LEU A 159 21.08 -1.28 6.93
CA LEU A 159 19.66 -1.05 7.23
C LEU A 159 19.38 0.42 7.56
N MET A 160 20.22 1.04 8.40
CA MET A 160 20.08 2.46 8.73
C MET A 160 20.21 3.35 7.48
N ALA A 161 21.20 3.07 6.65
CA ALA A 161 21.37 3.77 5.36
C ALA A 161 20.13 3.60 4.46
N ALA A 162 19.55 2.39 4.42
CA ALA A 162 18.35 2.13 3.65
C ALA A 162 17.11 2.83 4.20
N LEU A 163 16.92 2.86 5.52
CA LEU A 163 15.84 3.62 6.17
C LEU A 163 15.94 5.11 5.82
N LEU A 164 17.10 5.71 6.01
CA LEU A 164 17.31 7.13 5.72
C LEU A 164 17.10 7.45 4.23
N PHE A 165 17.66 6.63 3.34
CA PHE A 165 17.54 6.84 1.90
C PHE A 165 16.10 6.67 1.40
N ASN A 166 15.43 5.56 1.73
CA ASN A 166 14.09 5.29 1.22
C ASN A 166 13.07 6.31 1.75
N VAL A 167 13.16 6.70 3.03
CA VAL A 167 12.31 7.77 3.59
C VAL A 167 12.56 9.10 2.87
N SER A 168 13.83 9.46 2.64
CA SER A 168 14.19 10.69 1.91
C SER A 168 13.70 10.66 0.45
N ALA A 169 13.72 9.49 -0.18
CA ALA A 169 13.19 9.27 -1.53
C ALA A 169 11.67 9.16 -1.59
N ARG A 170 10.97 9.32 -0.45
CA ARG A 170 9.52 9.17 -0.31
C ARG A 170 9.01 7.79 -0.72
N ARG A 171 9.81 6.75 -0.52
CA ARG A 171 9.42 5.35 -0.67
C ARG A 171 8.87 4.83 0.66
N ARG A 172 7.87 3.95 0.62
CA ARG A 172 7.33 3.28 1.81
C ARG A 172 8.33 2.20 2.26
N TYR A 173 9.10 2.52 3.31
CA TYR A 173 10.01 1.57 3.93
C TYR A 173 10.16 1.87 5.43
N PRO A 174 10.02 0.93 6.37
CA PRO A 174 9.58 -0.46 6.13
C PRO A 174 8.20 -0.52 5.47
N HIS A 175 7.97 -1.57 4.65
CA HIS A 175 6.70 -1.72 3.97
C HIS A 175 5.60 -2.10 4.97
N ARG A 176 4.53 -1.32 5.01
CA ARG A 176 3.31 -1.55 5.80
C ARG A 176 2.12 -1.10 4.99
N ALA A 177 1.09 -1.96 4.91
CA ALA A 177 -0.21 -1.51 4.43
C ALA A 177 -0.80 -0.50 5.40
N PRO A 178 -1.44 0.57 4.90
CA PRO A 178 -2.30 1.39 5.73
C PRO A 178 -3.50 0.54 6.18
N ALA A 179 -3.67 0.40 7.49
CA ALA A 179 -4.87 -0.23 8.02
C ALA A 179 -6.11 0.58 7.57
N PRO A 180 -7.14 -0.05 6.99
CA PRO A 180 -8.36 0.64 6.65
C PRO A 180 -8.98 1.23 7.93
N ALA A 181 -9.21 2.55 7.94
CA ALA A 181 -9.88 3.19 9.06
C ALA A 181 -11.35 2.74 9.07
N PRO A 182 -11.89 2.24 10.19
CA PRO A 182 -13.28 1.88 10.27
C PRO A 182 -14.14 3.14 10.11
N THR A 183 -14.96 3.17 9.09
CA THR A 183 -15.89 4.29 8.80
C THR A 183 -17.14 4.25 9.68
N HIS A 184 -17.48 3.06 10.17
CA HIS A 184 -18.62 2.81 11.04
C HIS A 184 -18.14 2.17 12.34
N LEU A 185 -18.74 2.57 13.48
CA LEU A 185 -18.46 1.99 14.80
C LEU A 185 -19.12 0.61 14.99
N THR A 186 -19.22 -0.17 13.91
CA THR A 186 -19.73 -1.56 13.90
C THR A 186 -18.58 -2.53 13.66
N ARG A 187 -18.81 -3.82 13.99
CA ARG A 187 -17.81 -4.88 13.79
C ARG A 187 -17.81 -5.47 12.39
N ASP A 188 -18.76 -5.06 11.55
CA ASP A 188 -18.88 -5.57 10.19
C ASP A 188 -17.78 -5.03 9.29
N ALA A 189 -17.31 -5.86 8.38
CA ALA A 189 -16.41 -5.43 7.33
C ALA A 189 -17.07 -4.36 6.44
N PRO A 190 -16.32 -3.42 5.86
CA PRO A 190 -16.87 -2.42 4.96
C PRO A 190 -17.55 -3.09 3.74
N PRO A 191 -18.54 -2.43 3.12
CA PRO A 191 -19.31 -3.01 2.02
C PRO A 191 -18.47 -3.59 0.89
N SER A 192 -17.38 -2.94 0.51
CA SER A 192 -16.45 -3.42 -0.53
C SER A 192 -15.75 -4.74 -0.16
N ALA A 193 -15.48 -4.94 1.14
CA ALA A 193 -14.86 -6.17 1.63
C ALA A 193 -15.86 -7.33 1.82
N ARG A 194 -17.17 -7.05 1.79
CA ARG A 194 -18.24 -8.07 1.87
C ARG A 194 -18.62 -8.62 0.49
N VAL A 195 -18.29 -7.89 -0.58
CA VAL A 195 -18.64 -8.24 -1.96
C VAL A 195 -17.37 -8.18 -2.80
N GLY A 196 -17.02 -9.27 -3.47
CA GLY A 196 -15.80 -9.37 -4.27
C GLY A 196 -14.75 -10.25 -3.61
N LEU A 197 -13.49 -10.11 -4.03
CA LEU A 197 -12.34 -10.83 -3.46
C LEU A 197 -11.98 -10.24 -2.10
N SER A 198 -12.02 -11.09 -1.07
CA SER A 198 -11.59 -10.70 0.28
C SER A 198 -10.09 -10.98 0.48
N LEU A 199 -9.48 -10.32 1.48
CA LEU A 199 -8.12 -10.66 1.93
C LEU A 199 -8.02 -12.13 2.36
N GLN A 200 -9.09 -12.69 2.92
CA GLN A 200 -9.13 -14.11 3.31
C GLN A 200 -9.07 -15.03 2.10
N ASP A 201 -9.73 -14.69 0.99
CA ASP A 201 -9.66 -15.46 -0.25
C ASP A 201 -8.26 -15.41 -0.84
N LEU A 202 -7.61 -14.24 -0.80
CA LEU A 202 -6.23 -14.07 -1.26
C LEU A 202 -5.26 -14.90 -0.40
N HIS A 203 -5.40 -14.81 0.93
CA HIS A 203 -4.59 -15.59 1.87
C HIS A 203 -4.77 -17.09 1.66
N ALA A 204 -6.01 -17.57 1.56
CA ALA A 204 -6.31 -18.98 1.30
C ALA A 204 -5.75 -19.44 -0.05
N ALA A 205 -5.79 -18.60 -1.09
CA ALA A 205 -5.20 -18.92 -2.39
C ALA A 205 -3.67 -19.00 -2.33
N LEU A 206 -3.01 -18.12 -1.57
CA LEU A 206 -1.57 -18.16 -1.35
C LEU A 206 -1.15 -19.40 -0.55
N GLU A 207 -1.88 -19.71 0.52
CA GLU A 207 -1.64 -20.94 1.32
C GLU A 207 -1.82 -22.21 0.49
N ALA A 208 -2.88 -22.28 -0.31
CA ALA A 208 -3.16 -23.43 -1.18
C ALA A 208 -2.07 -23.63 -2.24
N ARG A 209 -1.39 -22.56 -2.65
CA ARG A 209 -0.28 -22.63 -3.61
C ARG A 209 0.98 -23.22 -2.98
N GLY A 210 1.21 -23.01 -1.69
CA GLY A 210 2.34 -23.59 -0.93
C GLY A 210 3.73 -23.10 -1.35
N GLU A 211 3.81 -22.12 -2.26
CA GLU A 211 5.06 -21.53 -2.74
C GLU A 211 5.22 -20.11 -2.23
N LEU A 212 6.44 -19.73 -1.86
CA LEU A 212 6.76 -18.36 -1.49
C LEU A 212 6.72 -17.45 -2.73
N LEU A 213 5.88 -16.44 -2.69
CA LEU A 213 5.90 -15.34 -3.65
C LEU A 213 6.67 -14.16 -3.04
N ASP A 214 7.59 -13.58 -3.82
CA ASP A 214 8.33 -12.37 -3.42
C ASP A 214 7.50 -11.10 -3.67
N VAL A 215 6.27 -11.12 -3.18
CA VAL A 215 5.32 -10.00 -3.22
C VAL A 215 4.59 -9.97 -1.89
N SER A 216 4.43 -8.80 -1.30
CA SER A 216 3.65 -8.67 -0.06
C SER A 216 2.16 -8.90 -0.33
N GLU A 217 1.43 -9.42 0.65
CA GLU A 217 -0.03 -9.57 0.56
C GLU A 217 -0.70 -8.21 0.30
N ASP A 218 -0.14 -7.15 0.85
CA ASP A 218 -0.60 -5.77 0.71
C ASP A 218 -0.46 -5.26 -0.74
N ASP A 219 0.70 -5.49 -1.37
CA ASP A 219 0.93 -5.14 -2.78
C ASP A 219 0.00 -5.93 -3.71
N LEU A 220 -0.24 -7.21 -3.39
CA LEU A 220 -1.20 -8.03 -4.13
C LEU A 220 -2.61 -7.47 -4.00
N GLN A 221 -3.03 -7.05 -2.81
CA GLN A 221 -4.33 -6.42 -2.61
C GLN A 221 -4.46 -5.12 -3.40
N GLU A 222 -3.45 -4.24 -3.35
CA GLU A 222 -3.44 -2.98 -4.11
C GLU A 222 -3.54 -3.24 -5.62
N LEU A 223 -2.81 -4.25 -6.13
CA LEU A 223 -2.89 -4.68 -7.52
C LEU A 223 -4.27 -5.24 -7.90
N PHE A 224 -4.92 -5.99 -7.01
CA PHE A 224 -6.27 -6.50 -7.22
C PHE A 224 -7.30 -5.38 -7.34
N VAL A 225 -7.27 -4.44 -6.40
CA VAL A 225 -8.16 -3.27 -6.42
C VAL A 225 -7.97 -2.47 -7.71
N GLU A 226 -6.74 -2.22 -8.13
CA GLU A 226 -6.44 -1.53 -9.38
C GLU A 226 -6.91 -2.32 -10.61
N ALA A 227 -6.75 -3.65 -10.60
CA ALA A 227 -7.23 -4.52 -11.66
C ALA A 227 -8.77 -4.54 -11.76
N GLU A 228 -9.45 -4.56 -10.61
CA GLU A 228 -10.92 -4.45 -10.53
C GLU A 228 -11.39 -3.10 -11.08
N HIS A 229 -10.75 -1.98 -10.71
CA HIS A 229 -11.06 -0.65 -11.25
C HIS A 229 -10.90 -0.61 -12.77
N ARG A 230 -9.82 -1.19 -13.33
CA ARG A 230 -9.61 -1.27 -14.79
C ARG A 230 -10.64 -2.17 -15.47
N ALA A 231 -10.99 -3.30 -14.85
CA ALA A 231 -12.04 -4.18 -15.36
C ALA A 231 -13.40 -3.49 -15.36
N TRP A 232 -13.70 -2.71 -14.29
CA TRP A 232 -14.91 -1.92 -14.18
C TRP A 232 -14.99 -0.85 -15.28
N ARG A 233 -13.91 -0.06 -15.50
CA ARG A 233 -13.83 0.93 -16.60
C ARG A 233 -14.07 0.30 -17.98
N ARG A 234 -13.55 -0.89 -18.22
CA ARG A 234 -13.81 -1.63 -19.49
C ARG A 234 -15.26 -2.10 -19.62
N ARG A 235 -15.88 -2.41 -18.48
CA ARG A 235 -17.25 -2.95 -18.46
C ARG A 235 -18.32 -1.88 -18.60
N PHE A 236 -18.16 -0.78 -17.89
CA PHE A 236 -19.19 0.25 -17.70
C PHE A 236 -18.87 1.57 -18.40
N GLY A 237 -17.73 1.66 -19.09
CA GLY A 237 -17.28 2.89 -19.73
C GLY A 237 -16.72 3.90 -18.74
N ARG A 238 -16.41 5.09 -19.25
CA ARG A 238 -15.88 6.22 -18.45
C ARG A 238 -16.99 7.18 -18.09
N LEU A 239 -17.93 6.74 -17.24
CA LEU A 239 -18.97 7.62 -16.72
C LEU A 239 -18.34 8.73 -15.87
N ARG A 240 -18.65 9.98 -16.21
CA ARG A 240 -18.19 11.17 -15.48
C ARG A 240 -19.29 11.72 -14.59
N CYS A 241 -18.88 12.48 -13.57
CA CYS A 241 -19.83 13.10 -12.64
C CYS A 241 -20.85 13.98 -13.34
N ASN A 242 -20.43 14.79 -14.33
CA ASN A 242 -21.33 15.67 -15.08
C ASN A 242 -22.39 14.96 -15.92
N GLU A 243 -22.22 13.65 -16.20
CA GLU A 243 -23.18 12.87 -16.98
C GLU A 243 -24.34 12.34 -16.13
N ILE A 244 -24.15 12.28 -14.80
CA ILE A 244 -25.12 11.64 -13.88
C ILE A 244 -25.53 12.54 -12.70
N MET A 245 -24.81 13.64 -12.43
CA MET A 245 -25.12 14.54 -11.33
C MET A 245 -26.43 15.32 -11.54
N SER A 246 -27.09 15.69 -10.47
CA SER A 246 -28.15 16.70 -10.49
C SER A 246 -27.52 18.07 -10.69
N HIS A 247 -28.03 18.85 -11.66
CA HIS A 247 -27.54 20.20 -11.96
C HIS A 247 -28.31 21.28 -11.20
N ASP A 248 -29.58 21.06 -10.91
CA ASP A 248 -30.41 21.98 -10.12
C ASP A 248 -30.21 21.70 -8.64
N VAL A 249 -29.23 22.40 -8.05
CA VAL A 249 -28.80 22.21 -6.68
C VAL A 249 -29.37 23.27 -5.77
N VAL A 250 -30.22 22.86 -4.85
CA VAL A 250 -30.72 23.74 -3.78
C VAL A 250 -29.60 23.99 -2.77
N THR A 251 -29.25 25.26 -2.57
CA THR A 251 -28.18 25.69 -1.67
C THR A 251 -28.70 26.58 -0.54
N VAL A 252 -27.90 26.71 0.52
CA VAL A 252 -28.13 27.65 1.62
C VAL A 252 -26.85 28.42 1.95
N THR A 253 -26.96 29.47 2.74
CA THR A 253 -25.81 30.21 3.27
C THR A 253 -25.56 29.91 4.73
N PRO A 254 -24.37 30.19 5.28
CA PRO A 254 -24.13 30.02 6.72
C PRO A 254 -25.07 30.80 7.63
N SER A 255 -25.60 31.93 7.13
CA SER A 255 -26.54 32.79 7.86
C SER A 255 -28.00 32.35 7.72
N THR A 256 -28.31 31.34 6.94
CA THR A 256 -29.66 30.78 6.83
C THR A 256 -30.06 30.16 8.16
N ALA A 257 -31.31 30.43 8.63
CA ALA A 257 -31.82 29.78 9.82
C ALA A 257 -31.93 28.25 9.62
N ALA A 258 -31.55 27.45 10.59
CA ALA A 258 -31.59 25.99 10.48
C ALA A 258 -33.03 25.49 10.18
N GLN A 259 -34.04 26.12 10.77
CA GLN A 259 -35.45 25.79 10.49
C GLN A 259 -35.82 26.05 9.01
N GLU A 260 -35.34 27.13 8.41
CA GLU A 260 -35.56 27.43 6.99
C GLU A 260 -34.84 26.37 6.10
N ALA A 261 -33.60 26.01 6.42
CA ALA A 261 -32.88 24.97 5.70
C ALA A 261 -33.60 23.63 5.79
N TRP A 262 -34.12 23.29 6.95
CA TRP A 262 -34.97 22.10 7.16
C TRP A 262 -36.21 22.10 6.27
N GLN A 263 -36.95 23.23 6.21
CA GLN A 263 -38.13 23.37 5.35
C GLN A 263 -37.77 23.24 3.87
N ARG A 264 -36.62 23.80 3.43
CA ARG A 264 -36.12 23.62 2.08
C ARG A 264 -35.83 22.15 1.75
N MET A 265 -35.21 21.39 2.68
CA MET A 265 -35.00 19.96 2.50
C MET A 265 -36.31 19.20 2.31
N ILE A 266 -37.33 19.50 3.13
CA ILE A 266 -38.64 18.86 3.03
C ILE A 266 -39.31 19.24 1.70
N HIS A 267 -39.33 20.51 1.36
CA HIS A 267 -40.00 21.02 0.15
C HIS A 267 -39.43 20.40 -1.13
N HIS A 268 -38.09 20.32 -1.20
CA HIS A 268 -37.39 19.78 -2.38
C HIS A 268 -37.13 18.27 -2.27
N ALA A 269 -37.59 17.62 -1.22
CA ALA A 269 -37.37 16.18 -0.93
C ALA A 269 -35.89 15.76 -1.00
N VAL A 270 -34.98 16.63 -0.56
CA VAL A 270 -33.52 16.37 -0.50
C VAL A 270 -33.05 16.16 0.93
N LYS A 271 -31.96 15.42 1.09
CA LYS A 271 -31.39 15.02 2.41
C LYS A 271 -30.11 15.78 2.78
N ALA A 272 -29.65 16.62 1.89
CA ALA A 272 -28.45 17.45 2.09
C ALA A 272 -28.54 18.73 1.26
N LEU A 273 -28.01 19.82 1.80
CA LEU A 273 -27.90 21.11 1.10
C LEU A 273 -26.45 21.58 1.19
N PRO A 274 -25.78 21.87 0.06
CA PRO A 274 -24.51 22.58 0.07
C PRO A 274 -24.68 23.96 0.68
N VAL A 275 -23.71 24.33 1.51
CA VAL A 275 -23.63 25.66 2.12
C VAL A 275 -22.63 26.49 1.33
N VAL A 276 -23.07 27.61 0.79
CA VAL A 276 -22.27 28.41 -0.14
C VAL A 276 -22.15 29.88 0.31
N ASP A 277 -21.12 30.55 -0.20
CA ASP A 277 -20.98 32.02 -0.07
C ASP A 277 -21.79 32.79 -1.13
N ALA A 278 -21.68 34.09 -1.11
CA ALA A 278 -22.36 34.97 -2.09
C ALA A 278 -21.90 34.76 -3.54
N GLN A 279 -20.77 34.10 -3.76
CA GLN A 279 -20.22 33.75 -5.07
C GLN A 279 -20.49 32.27 -5.45
N SER A 280 -21.40 31.60 -4.73
CA SER A 280 -21.74 30.17 -4.88
C SER A 280 -20.57 29.22 -4.62
N ARG A 281 -19.53 29.64 -3.90
CA ARG A 281 -18.41 28.75 -3.51
C ARG A 281 -18.80 27.91 -2.32
N LEU A 282 -18.45 26.64 -2.35
CA LEU A 282 -18.74 25.69 -1.30
C LEU A 282 -17.97 26.03 -0.01
N LEU A 283 -18.71 26.24 1.08
CA LEU A 283 -18.20 26.43 2.43
C LEU A 283 -18.40 25.22 3.32
N GLY A 284 -19.40 24.38 3.03
CA GLY A 284 -19.76 23.23 3.81
C GLY A 284 -20.96 22.49 3.22
N ILE A 285 -21.44 21.50 3.96
CA ILE A 285 -22.68 20.79 3.66
C ILE A 285 -23.49 20.65 4.96
N VAL A 286 -24.80 20.74 4.87
CA VAL A 286 -25.71 20.40 5.96
C VAL A 286 -26.59 19.22 5.52
N THR A 287 -26.66 18.18 6.35
CA THR A 287 -27.41 16.95 6.12
C THR A 287 -28.44 16.72 7.22
N LEU A 288 -29.35 15.78 7.02
CA LEU A 288 -30.31 15.41 8.07
C LEU A 288 -29.61 15.02 9.39
N HIS A 289 -28.43 14.37 9.33
CA HIS A 289 -27.66 14.00 10.51
C HIS A 289 -27.23 15.23 11.33
N ASP A 290 -26.81 16.28 10.66
CA ASP A 290 -26.34 17.50 11.32
C ASP A 290 -27.45 18.18 12.11
N PHE A 291 -28.71 18.08 11.66
CA PHE A 291 -29.85 18.60 12.41
C PHE A 291 -30.12 17.80 13.69
N PHE A 292 -29.94 16.48 13.70
CA PHE A 292 -30.12 15.67 14.91
C PHE A 292 -29.03 15.96 15.93
N VAL A 293 -27.76 15.97 15.50
CA VAL A 293 -26.62 16.26 16.38
C VAL A 293 -26.65 17.72 16.86
N GLY A 294 -26.93 18.65 15.96
CA GLY A 294 -27.03 20.07 16.27
C GLY A 294 -28.15 20.38 17.27
N HIS A 295 -29.27 19.67 17.20
CA HIS A 295 -30.37 19.83 18.15
C HIS A 295 -29.96 19.50 19.60
N GLU A 296 -29.19 18.44 19.81
CA GLU A 296 -28.66 18.09 21.14
C GLU A 296 -27.73 19.20 21.70
N VAL A 297 -26.81 19.69 20.85
CA VAL A 297 -25.86 20.74 21.23
C VAL A 297 -26.58 22.07 21.52
N ALA A 298 -27.52 22.46 20.70
CA ALA A 298 -28.27 23.71 20.85
C ALA A 298 -29.18 23.71 22.08
N THR A 299 -29.81 22.58 22.40
CA THR A 299 -30.66 22.42 23.58
C THR A 299 -29.86 22.55 24.87
N GLN A 300 -28.64 22.02 24.89
CA GLN A 300 -27.71 22.16 26.01
C GLN A 300 -27.17 23.59 26.17
N ALA A 301 -27.03 24.34 25.07
CA ALA A 301 -26.50 25.69 25.08
C ALA A 301 -27.58 26.79 25.31
N GLY A 302 -28.86 26.43 25.39
CA GLY A 302 -29.96 27.37 25.62
C GLY A 302 -30.26 28.34 24.48
N HIS A 303 -29.83 28.04 23.24
CA HIS A 303 -30.06 28.88 22.09
C HIS A 303 -31.44 28.62 21.45
N ALA A 304 -32.24 29.66 21.33
CA ALA A 304 -33.59 29.58 20.76
C ALA A 304 -33.62 29.49 19.23
N ALA A 305 -32.54 29.84 18.53
CA ALA A 305 -32.42 29.75 17.09
C ALA A 305 -30.95 29.55 16.68
N TRP A 306 -30.71 28.63 15.77
CA TRP A 306 -29.38 28.29 15.23
C TRP A 306 -29.33 28.56 13.75
N LEU A 307 -28.12 28.84 13.28
CA LEU A 307 -27.84 29.06 11.88
C LEU A 307 -27.21 27.79 11.27
N VAL A 308 -27.36 27.67 9.97
CA VAL A 308 -26.70 26.57 9.23
C VAL A 308 -25.20 26.55 9.45
N GLY A 309 -24.56 27.72 9.58
CA GLY A 309 -23.11 27.84 9.86
C GLY A 309 -22.66 27.22 11.18
N ASP A 310 -23.56 27.02 12.15
CA ASP A 310 -23.30 26.44 13.47
C ASP A 310 -23.27 24.91 13.43
N ILE A 311 -24.04 24.32 12.48
CA ILE A 311 -24.24 22.87 12.40
C ILE A 311 -23.63 22.22 11.16
N MET A 312 -23.22 23.01 10.15
CA MET A 312 -22.67 22.45 8.91
C MET A 312 -21.36 21.72 9.10
N THR A 313 -21.17 20.65 8.36
CA THR A 313 -19.86 20.02 8.19
C THR A 313 -19.03 20.86 7.20
N ARG A 314 -17.83 21.33 7.62
CA ARG A 314 -16.95 22.20 6.85
C ARG A 314 -15.97 21.44 5.98
N ASP A 315 -15.47 20.30 6.46
CA ASP A 315 -14.55 19.42 5.71
C ASP A 315 -15.36 18.47 4.82
N VAL A 316 -15.67 18.96 3.61
CA VAL A 316 -16.54 18.27 2.66
C VAL A 316 -15.70 17.66 1.54
N LEU A 317 -15.82 16.35 1.37
CA LEU A 317 -15.32 15.70 0.18
C LEU A 317 -16.13 16.17 -1.02
N THR A 318 -15.45 16.63 -2.06
CA THR A 318 -16.06 17.13 -3.30
C THR A 318 -15.61 16.33 -4.51
N ALA A 319 -16.43 16.32 -5.54
CA ALA A 319 -16.07 15.80 -6.86
C ALA A 319 -15.89 16.92 -7.88
N SER A 320 -15.18 16.67 -8.97
CA SER A 320 -15.16 17.57 -10.13
C SER A 320 -16.08 17.05 -11.24
N PRO A 321 -16.61 17.93 -12.12
CA PRO A 321 -17.47 17.49 -13.22
C PRO A 321 -16.84 16.45 -14.16
N ALA A 322 -15.53 16.56 -14.37
CA ALA A 322 -14.77 15.66 -15.27
C ALA A 322 -14.29 14.39 -14.60
N GLN A 323 -14.44 14.26 -13.28
CA GLN A 323 -13.98 13.10 -12.52
C GLN A 323 -14.78 11.84 -12.89
N GLU A 324 -14.08 10.71 -13.02
CA GLU A 324 -14.72 9.44 -13.32
C GLU A 324 -15.44 8.89 -12.08
N LEU A 325 -16.63 8.35 -12.27
CA LEU A 325 -17.45 7.79 -11.19
C LEU A 325 -16.73 6.68 -10.42
N VAL A 326 -15.91 5.88 -11.10
CA VAL A 326 -15.16 4.78 -10.47
C VAL A 326 -14.24 5.27 -9.36
N ASP A 327 -13.67 6.46 -9.49
CA ASP A 327 -12.75 7.03 -8.50
C ASP A 327 -13.48 7.46 -7.21
N LEU A 328 -14.81 7.57 -7.26
CA LEU A 328 -15.67 7.96 -6.14
C LEU A 328 -16.38 6.77 -5.48
N MET A 329 -16.27 5.56 -6.06
CA MET A 329 -17.00 4.40 -5.56
C MET A 329 -16.70 4.12 -4.08
N HIS A 330 -15.43 4.18 -3.67
CA HIS A 330 -15.05 4.00 -2.27
C HIS A 330 -15.65 5.04 -1.32
N ALA A 331 -15.82 6.29 -1.77
CA ALA A 331 -16.44 7.32 -0.95
C ALA A 331 -17.91 7.00 -0.67
N PHE A 332 -18.61 6.42 -1.63
CA PHE A 332 -20.01 6.03 -1.50
C PHE A 332 -20.20 4.68 -0.81
N SER A 333 -19.33 3.70 -1.07
CA SER A 333 -19.45 2.36 -0.48
C SER A 333 -18.94 2.30 0.96
N ASP A 334 -17.69 2.64 1.17
CA ASP A 334 -16.97 2.45 2.43
C ASP A 334 -16.82 3.74 3.24
N GLY A 335 -16.78 4.88 2.55
CA GLY A 335 -16.64 6.19 3.15
C GLY A 335 -17.89 6.72 3.84
N GLY A 336 -19.02 6.00 3.80
CA GLY A 336 -20.29 6.40 4.39
C GLY A 336 -20.85 7.71 3.83
N ARG A 337 -20.37 8.15 2.66
CA ARG A 337 -20.82 9.38 2.02
C ARG A 337 -22.04 9.10 1.16
N HIS A 338 -23.12 9.83 1.41
CA HIS A 338 -24.36 9.69 0.66
C HIS A 338 -24.55 10.80 -0.35
N HIS A 339 -23.87 11.94 -0.16
CA HIS A 339 -24.00 13.16 -0.93
C HIS A 339 -22.61 13.76 -1.15
N LEU A 340 -22.25 14.04 -2.42
CA LEU A 340 -21.01 14.67 -2.80
C LEU A 340 -21.31 15.91 -3.65
N PRO A 341 -21.05 17.13 -3.15
CA PRO A 341 -21.11 18.33 -3.97
C PRO A 341 -20.09 18.24 -5.11
N VAL A 342 -20.54 18.55 -6.32
CA VAL A 342 -19.68 18.66 -7.49
C VAL A 342 -19.33 20.14 -7.67
N VAL A 343 -18.03 20.44 -7.69
CA VAL A 343 -17.54 21.83 -7.75
C VAL A 343 -16.62 22.03 -8.96
N ASP A 344 -16.64 23.23 -9.50
CA ASP A 344 -15.71 23.66 -10.56
C ASP A 344 -14.33 24.02 -9.98
N HIS A 345 -13.42 24.51 -10.86
CA HIS A 345 -12.08 24.94 -10.49
C HIS A 345 -12.05 26.14 -9.52
N ASP A 346 -13.13 26.95 -9.49
CA ASP A 346 -13.30 28.10 -8.57
C ASP A 346 -13.99 27.67 -7.25
N ARG A 347 -14.19 26.38 -7.03
CA ARG A 347 -14.96 25.79 -5.90
C ARG A 347 -16.45 26.18 -5.90
N ARG A 348 -17.01 26.59 -7.02
CA ARG A 348 -18.46 26.86 -7.13
C ARG A 348 -19.21 25.54 -7.28
N VAL A 349 -20.33 25.43 -6.59
CA VAL A 349 -21.21 24.26 -6.69
C VAL A 349 -21.88 24.26 -8.06
N VAL A 350 -21.61 23.23 -8.87
CA VAL A 350 -22.16 23.03 -10.22
C VAL A 350 -23.05 21.81 -10.33
N GLY A 351 -23.10 20.99 -9.28
CA GLY A 351 -23.94 19.79 -9.22
C GLY A 351 -23.92 19.12 -7.86
N MET A 352 -24.76 18.11 -7.73
CA MET A 352 -24.77 17.19 -6.58
C MET A 352 -24.80 15.76 -7.08
N LEU A 353 -23.96 14.91 -6.52
CA LEU A 353 -23.93 13.49 -6.78
C LEU A 353 -24.38 12.74 -5.52
N THR A 354 -25.35 11.83 -5.67
CA THR A 354 -25.89 11.03 -4.58
C THR A 354 -25.71 9.54 -4.83
N GLN A 355 -25.85 8.70 -3.79
CA GLN A 355 -25.89 7.23 -3.97
C GLN A 355 -26.97 6.78 -4.95
N SER A 356 -28.12 7.47 -5.00
CA SER A 356 -29.19 7.15 -5.94
C SER A 356 -28.77 7.34 -7.39
N ASP A 357 -28.00 8.39 -7.69
CA ASP A 357 -27.47 8.64 -9.04
C ASP A 357 -26.48 7.55 -9.44
N VAL A 358 -25.62 7.13 -8.50
CA VAL A 358 -24.68 6.03 -8.70
C VAL A 358 -25.42 4.72 -9.00
N VAL A 359 -26.43 4.38 -8.20
CA VAL A 359 -27.25 3.15 -8.40
C VAL A 359 -27.96 3.19 -9.75
N ALA A 360 -28.56 4.33 -10.12
CA ALA A 360 -29.24 4.51 -11.41
C ALA A 360 -28.27 4.36 -12.59
N ALA A 361 -27.07 4.94 -12.48
CA ALA A 361 -26.04 4.84 -13.49
C ALA A 361 -25.54 3.39 -13.67
N LEU A 362 -25.30 2.68 -12.58
CA LEU A 362 -24.90 1.26 -12.60
C LEU A 362 -25.98 0.37 -13.22
N PHE A 363 -27.24 0.61 -12.87
CA PHE A 363 -28.36 -0.14 -13.41
C PHE A 363 -28.49 0.07 -14.93
N ARG A 364 -28.42 1.30 -15.41
CA ARG A 364 -28.48 1.62 -16.85
C ARG A 364 -27.34 0.97 -17.61
N ALA A 365 -26.09 1.09 -17.15
CA ALA A 365 -24.93 0.47 -17.77
C ALA A 365 -25.03 -1.06 -17.80
N GLY A 366 -25.68 -1.67 -16.79
CA GLY A 366 -25.97 -3.10 -16.78
C GLY A 366 -26.96 -3.53 -17.85
N ILE A 367 -28.03 -2.75 -18.07
CA ILE A 367 -29.06 -3.04 -19.10
C ILE A 367 -28.50 -2.89 -20.51
N GLU A 368 -27.80 -1.79 -20.80
CA GLU A 368 -27.21 -1.53 -22.12
C GLU A 368 -26.28 -2.66 -22.55
N ARG A 369 -25.56 -3.24 -21.61
CA ARG A 369 -24.70 -4.37 -21.88
C ARG A 369 -25.46 -5.68 -22.08
N ALA A 370 -26.51 -5.95 -21.32
CA ALA A 370 -27.33 -7.13 -21.52
C ALA A 370 -27.95 -7.13 -22.94
N ALA A 371 -28.31 -5.94 -23.44
CA ALA A 371 -28.81 -5.75 -24.79
C ALA A 371 -27.76 -5.86 -25.89
N ALA A 372 -26.47 -5.63 -25.56
CA ALA A 372 -25.34 -5.67 -26.51
C ALA A 372 -24.72 -7.07 -26.70
N VAL A 373 -25.09 -8.06 -25.88
CA VAL A 373 -24.65 -9.45 -26.02
C VAL A 373 -25.54 -10.12 -27.05
N PRO A 374 -25.05 -10.49 -28.24
CA PRO A 374 -25.85 -11.23 -29.22
C PRO A 374 -26.27 -12.56 -28.57
N ALA A 375 -27.55 -12.91 -28.70
CA ALA A 375 -28.04 -14.23 -28.33
C ALA A 375 -27.32 -15.27 -29.20
N ASN A 376 -26.50 -16.11 -28.54
CA ASN A 376 -25.89 -17.28 -29.18
C ASN A 376 -26.93 -18.37 -29.43
#